data_ea2f6b1e29835092dda75ace68a3c9fd
#
_entry.id   ea2f6b1e29835092dda75ace68a3c9fd
#
_cell.length_a   1.000
_cell.length_b   1.000
_cell.length_c   1.000
_cell.angle_alpha   90.00
_cell.angle_beta   90.00
_cell.angle_gamma   90.00
#
_symmetry.space_group_name_H-M   'P 1'
#
loop_
_entity.id
_entity.type
_entity.pdbx_description
1 polymer ?
#
loop_
_entity_poly.entity_id
_entity_poly.type
_entity_poly.pdbx_seq_one_letter_code
_entity_poly.pdbx_strand_id
1 'polypeptide(L)'
;ISLAVAVLIGVIGLGMTEAGKLEMLQGSASETIIVKIADLLSTYGIIPALLGGTILAGILASTMSTADSQLLAASSAVSSDLLGSILRKKADKKESMVADRVTLLLIAVIAVIIARNPDSSVFNIVSFAWAGFGAVFGPVVLFALFWRRTNWQGALAGMVSGGVMVFV
;
A
#
# COMPACT_ATOMS: atom_id res chain seq x y z
N ILE A 1 -8.40 10.66 13.56
CA ILE A 1 -7.22 11.30 14.20
C ILE A 1 -6.03 11.27 13.24
N SER A 2 -5.61 10.11 12.70
CA SER A 2 -4.45 9.99 11.79
C SER A 2 -4.57 10.86 10.53
N LEU A 3 -5.75 10.89 9.90
CA LEU A 3 -6.01 11.73 8.74
C LEU A 3 -5.86 13.23 9.05
N ALA A 4 -6.37 13.67 10.19
CA ALA A 4 -6.23 15.07 10.63
C ALA A 4 -4.77 15.45 10.86
N VAL A 5 -3.98 14.56 11.46
CA VAL A 5 -2.53 14.78 11.63
C VAL A 5 -1.82 14.85 10.28
N ALA A 6 -2.15 13.97 9.33
CA ALA A 6 -1.56 14.00 7.99
C ALA A 6 -1.88 15.33 7.26
N VAL A 7 -3.12 15.82 7.34
CA VAL A 7 -3.53 17.12 6.76
C VAL A 7 -2.77 18.26 7.44
N LEU A 8 -2.64 18.25 8.78
CA LEU A 8 -1.89 19.26 9.51
C LEU A 8 -0.42 19.30 9.10
N ILE A 9 0.22 18.15 8.90
CA ILE A 9 1.62 18.08 8.42
C ILE A 9 1.72 18.75 7.04
N GLY A 10 0.77 18.49 6.13
CA GLY A 10 0.73 19.14 4.82
C GLY A 10 0.58 20.65 4.91
N VAL A 11 -0.33 21.14 5.76
CA VAL A 11 -0.55 22.59 5.96
C VAL A 11 0.68 23.26 6.58
N ILE A 12 1.30 22.63 7.57
CA ILE A 12 2.55 23.13 8.19
C ILE A 12 3.65 23.18 7.14
N GLY A 13 3.81 22.12 6.33
CA GLY A 13 4.78 22.06 5.26
C GLY A 13 4.61 23.19 4.24
N LEU A 14 3.37 23.45 3.83
CA LEU A 14 3.05 24.57 2.93
C LEU A 14 3.44 25.90 3.56
N GLY A 15 3.05 26.18 4.81
CA GLY A 15 3.42 27.40 5.52
C GLY A 15 4.94 27.57 5.66
N MET A 16 5.71 26.48 5.84
CA MET A 16 7.17 26.52 5.89
C MET A 16 7.78 26.81 4.52
N THR A 17 7.16 26.34 3.43
CA THR A 17 7.55 26.65 2.05
C THR A 17 7.31 28.13 1.73
N GLU A 18 6.14 28.68 2.08
CA GLU A 18 5.82 30.09 1.91
C GLU A 18 6.74 31.01 2.74
N ALA A 19 7.15 30.54 3.91
CA ALA A 19 8.15 31.23 4.76
C ALA A 19 9.59 31.12 4.24
N GLY A 20 9.82 30.47 3.10
CA GLY A 20 11.14 30.29 2.49
C GLY A 20 12.08 29.37 3.25
N LYS A 21 11.56 28.54 4.18
CA LYS A 21 12.33 27.58 4.97
C LYS A 21 12.48 26.22 4.30
N LEU A 22 11.59 25.89 3.39
CA LEU A 22 11.60 24.67 2.59
C LEU A 22 11.46 25.01 1.12
N GLU A 23 12.06 24.19 0.27
CA GLU A 23 11.88 24.23 -1.17
C GLU A 23 10.43 23.89 -1.55
N MET A 24 9.89 24.50 -2.60
CA MET A 24 8.58 24.17 -3.10
C MET A 24 8.59 22.79 -3.75
N LEU A 25 7.93 21.85 -3.11
CA LEU A 25 7.80 20.48 -3.60
C LEU A 25 6.59 20.38 -4.54
N GLN A 26 6.79 19.78 -5.73
CA GLN A 26 5.74 19.59 -6.73
C GLN A 26 5.61 18.11 -7.10
N GLY A 27 4.39 17.70 -7.46
CA GLY A 27 4.11 16.33 -7.90
C GLY A 27 4.43 15.30 -6.81
N SER A 28 5.09 14.21 -7.19
CA SER A 28 5.47 13.12 -6.29
C SER A 28 6.42 13.54 -5.17
N ALA A 29 7.22 14.59 -5.40
CA ALA A 29 8.11 15.12 -4.37
C ALA A 29 7.36 15.69 -3.16
N SER A 30 6.11 16.14 -3.31
CA SER A 30 5.29 16.64 -2.20
C SER A 30 5.01 15.56 -1.13
N GLU A 31 5.07 14.28 -1.50
CA GLU A 31 4.90 13.16 -0.57
C GLU A 31 6.08 13.05 0.42
N THR A 32 7.22 13.67 0.12
CA THR A 32 8.42 13.66 0.99
C THR A 32 8.45 14.80 2.00
N ILE A 33 7.39 15.60 2.13
CA ILE A 33 7.35 16.79 2.99
C ILE A 33 7.75 16.50 4.43
N ILE A 34 7.31 15.38 4.99
CA ILE A 34 7.63 15.01 6.37
C ILE A 34 9.12 14.69 6.54
N VAL A 35 9.76 14.13 5.51
CA VAL A 35 11.20 13.85 5.49
C VAL A 35 11.98 15.17 5.47
N LYS A 36 11.52 16.13 4.65
CA LYS A 36 12.13 17.48 4.58
C LYS A 36 11.98 18.27 5.88
N ILE A 37 10.83 18.14 6.55
CA ILE A 37 10.63 18.72 7.89
C ILE A 37 11.58 18.09 8.91
N ALA A 38 11.73 16.76 8.89
CA ALA A 38 12.65 16.06 9.80
C ALA A 38 14.12 16.44 9.54
N ASP A 39 14.51 16.59 8.27
CA ASP A 39 15.83 17.06 7.87
C ASP A 39 16.08 18.49 8.36
N LEU A 40 15.12 19.39 8.16
CA LEU A 40 15.21 20.76 8.68
C LEU A 40 15.33 20.79 10.20
N LEU A 41 14.58 19.96 10.93
CA LEU A 41 14.68 19.85 12.38
C LEU A 41 16.12 19.46 12.81
N SER A 42 16.78 18.62 12.03
CA SER A 42 18.15 18.17 12.35
C SER A 42 19.18 19.30 12.35
N THR A 43 18.90 20.40 11.64
CA THR A 43 19.79 21.57 11.59
C THR A 43 19.73 22.45 12.86
N TYR A 44 18.69 22.30 13.68
CA TYR A 44 18.46 23.12 14.88
C TYR A 44 19.08 22.56 16.18
N GLY A 45 19.85 21.48 16.09
CA GLY A 45 20.57 20.90 17.22
C GLY A 45 20.16 19.47 17.55
N ILE A 46 20.76 18.91 18.59
CA ILE A 46 20.65 17.47 18.92
C ILE A 46 19.23 17.08 19.31
N ILE A 47 18.52 17.88 20.10
CA ILE A 47 17.18 17.54 20.57
C ILE A 47 16.17 17.54 19.41
N PRO A 48 16.08 18.58 18.56
CA PRO A 48 15.25 18.54 17.35
C PRO A 48 15.65 17.42 16.37
N ALA A 49 16.94 17.11 16.24
CA ALA A 49 17.42 16.01 15.40
C ALA A 49 16.92 14.65 15.91
N LEU A 50 16.94 14.41 17.23
CA LEU A 50 16.38 13.19 17.82
C LEU A 50 14.87 13.08 17.60
N LEU A 51 14.12 14.18 17.67
CA LEU A 51 12.69 14.19 17.37
C LEU A 51 12.44 13.85 15.89
N GLY A 52 13.16 14.49 14.97
CA GLY A 52 13.09 14.18 13.54
C GLY A 52 13.40 12.72 13.23
N GLY A 53 14.48 12.20 13.81
CA GLY A 53 14.87 10.80 13.70
C GLY A 53 13.81 9.83 14.25
N THR A 54 13.19 10.17 15.37
CA THR A 54 12.11 9.35 15.96
C THR A 54 10.88 9.33 15.05
N ILE A 55 10.51 10.46 14.44
CA ILE A 55 9.41 10.52 13.47
C ILE A 55 9.69 9.62 12.27
N LEU A 56 10.88 9.74 11.68
CA LEU A 56 11.26 8.91 10.53
C LEU A 56 11.32 7.42 10.89
N ALA A 57 11.86 7.07 12.06
CA ALA A 57 11.88 5.70 12.54
C ALA A 57 10.44 5.14 12.75
N GLY A 58 9.54 5.97 13.27
CA GLY A 58 8.12 5.59 13.44
C GLY A 58 7.42 5.33 12.10
N ILE A 59 7.66 6.16 11.09
CA ILE A 59 7.13 5.98 9.73
C ILE A 59 7.67 4.66 9.14
N LEU A 60 8.98 4.45 9.24
CA LEU A 60 9.61 3.23 8.72
C LEU A 60 9.07 1.98 9.42
N ALA A 61 8.95 1.99 10.74
CA ALA A 61 8.40 0.88 11.50
C ALA A 61 6.95 0.57 11.11
N SER A 62 6.12 1.60 10.92
CA SER A 62 4.72 1.45 10.49
C SER A 62 4.62 0.86 9.09
N THR A 63 5.41 1.34 8.14
CA THR A 63 5.41 0.82 6.76
C THR A 63 5.93 -0.61 6.71
N MET A 64 6.97 -0.96 7.46
CA MET A 64 7.49 -2.34 7.53
C MET A 64 6.46 -3.29 8.11
N SER A 65 5.78 -2.93 9.18
CA SER A 65 4.73 -3.76 9.79
C SER A 65 3.57 -4.05 8.83
N THR A 66 3.16 -3.03 8.07
CA THR A 66 2.08 -3.17 7.07
C THR A 66 2.54 -4.02 5.88
N ALA A 67 3.74 -3.76 5.37
CA ALA A 67 4.30 -4.51 4.24
C ALA A 67 4.46 -6.00 4.57
N ASP A 68 4.92 -6.34 5.78
CA ASP A 68 5.07 -7.73 6.23
C ASP A 68 3.73 -8.47 6.21
N SER A 69 2.70 -7.87 6.79
CA SER A 69 1.35 -8.45 6.81
C SER A 69 0.76 -8.64 5.41
N GLN A 70 0.95 -7.67 4.52
CA GLN A 70 0.45 -7.74 3.15
C GLN A 70 1.20 -8.78 2.31
N LEU A 71 2.53 -8.86 2.47
CA LEU A 71 3.35 -9.86 1.79
C LEU A 71 2.97 -11.29 2.23
N LEU A 72 2.75 -11.50 3.54
CA LEU A 72 2.30 -12.79 4.05
C LEU A 72 0.91 -13.17 3.51
N ALA A 73 -0.04 -12.23 3.51
CA ALA A 73 -1.38 -12.46 2.98
C ALA A 73 -1.34 -12.77 1.47
N ALA A 74 -0.59 -12.00 0.69
CA ALA A 74 -0.44 -12.23 -0.75
C ALA A 74 0.25 -13.55 -1.07
N SER A 75 1.32 -13.89 -0.33
CA SER A 75 2.04 -15.15 -0.47
C SER A 75 1.15 -16.35 -0.17
N SER A 76 0.38 -16.29 0.92
CA SER A 76 -0.56 -17.34 1.30
C SER A 76 -1.69 -17.51 0.27
N ALA A 77 -2.25 -16.43 -0.25
CA ALA A 77 -3.27 -16.48 -1.28
C ALA A 77 -2.75 -17.14 -2.57
N VAL A 78 -1.55 -16.82 -3.01
CA VAL A 78 -0.96 -17.43 -4.22
C VAL A 78 -0.60 -18.89 -3.97
N SER A 79 0.03 -19.22 -2.87
CA SER A 79 0.51 -20.59 -2.62
C SER A 79 -0.62 -21.55 -2.25
N SER A 80 -1.53 -21.12 -1.35
CA SER A 80 -2.61 -21.99 -0.86
C SER A 80 -3.78 -22.06 -1.83
N ASP A 81 -4.24 -20.90 -2.32
CA ASP A 81 -5.48 -20.83 -3.08
C ASP A 81 -5.23 -21.10 -4.57
N LEU A 82 -4.19 -20.48 -5.15
CA LEU A 82 -3.92 -20.63 -6.57
C LEU A 82 -3.18 -21.95 -6.86
N LEU A 83 -2.02 -22.17 -6.24
CA LEU A 83 -1.20 -23.37 -6.49
C LEU A 83 -1.86 -24.62 -5.94
N GLY A 84 -2.43 -24.57 -4.73
CA GLY A 84 -3.15 -25.71 -4.12
C GLY A 84 -4.39 -26.12 -4.92
N SER A 85 -5.14 -25.17 -5.45
CA SER A 85 -6.32 -25.40 -6.30
C SER A 85 -5.96 -25.94 -7.68
N ILE A 86 -4.93 -25.38 -8.33
CA ILE A 86 -4.51 -25.77 -9.69
C ILE A 86 -3.82 -27.11 -9.70
N LEU A 87 -2.92 -27.36 -8.75
CA LEU A 87 -2.12 -28.59 -8.73
C LEU A 87 -2.88 -29.78 -8.14
N ARG A 88 -4.07 -29.59 -7.54
CA ARG A 88 -4.89 -30.65 -6.91
C ARG A 88 -4.07 -31.61 -5.99
N LYS A 89 -2.88 -31.23 -5.61
CA LYS A 89 -2.00 -31.99 -4.75
C LYS A 89 -2.14 -31.48 -3.32
N LYS A 90 -2.44 -32.38 -2.38
CA LYS A 90 -2.18 -32.10 -0.97
C LYS A 90 -0.67 -31.98 -0.82
N ALA A 91 -0.16 -30.74 -0.92
CA ALA A 91 1.26 -30.49 -0.69
C ALA A 91 1.61 -30.89 0.74
N ASP A 92 2.70 -31.59 0.91
CA ASP A 92 3.26 -31.87 2.24
C ASP A 92 3.59 -30.52 2.92
N LYS A 93 3.47 -30.42 4.24
CA LYS A 93 3.72 -29.18 4.99
C LYS A 93 5.05 -28.49 4.62
N LYS A 94 6.05 -29.28 4.27
CA LYS A 94 7.37 -28.81 3.89
C LYS A 94 7.37 -28.16 2.48
N GLU A 95 6.64 -28.73 1.54
CA GLU A 95 6.50 -28.21 0.18
C GLU A 95 5.68 -26.91 0.18
N SER A 96 4.61 -26.83 0.98
CA SER A 96 3.81 -25.62 1.15
C SER A 96 4.65 -24.46 1.71
N MET A 97 5.47 -24.70 2.74
CA MET A 97 6.31 -23.66 3.33
C MET A 97 7.39 -23.15 2.38
N VAL A 98 7.93 -24.00 1.50
CA VAL A 98 8.89 -23.59 0.47
C VAL A 98 8.17 -22.75 -0.60
N ALA A 99 6.98 -23.17 -1.02
CA ALA A 99 6.17 -22.41 -1.98
C ALA A 99 5.82 -21.02 -1.45
N ASP A 100 5.42 -20.91 -0.18
CA ASP A 100 5.14 -19.61 0.48
C ASP A 100 6.35 -18.70 0.45
N ARG A 101 7.53 -19.19 0.80
CA ARG A 101 8.77 -18.41 0.81
C ARG A 101 9.20 -17.95 -0.58
N VAL A 102 9.11 -18.85 -1.56
CA VAL A 102 9.46 -18.51 -2.96
C VAL A 102 8.49 -17.47 -3.49
N THR A 103 7.19 -17.63 -3.26
CA THR A 103 6.17 -16.67 -3.68
C THR A 103 6.38 -15.30 -3.01
N LEU A 104 6.68 -15.28 -1.72
CA LEU A 104 6.99 -14.05 -0.98
C LEU A 104 8.20 -13.33 -1.58
N LEU A 105 9.28 -14.06 -1.86
CA LEU A 105 10.47 -13.49 -2.49
C LEU A 105 10.18 -12.94 -3.89
N LEU A 106 9.41 -13.66 -4.70
CA LEU A 106 9.02 -13.19 -6.04
C LEU A 106 8.20 -11.90 -5.97
N ILE A 107 7.20 -11.84 -5.07
CA ILE A 107 6.38 -10.63 -4.87
C ILE A 107 7.26 -9.47 -4.40
N ALA A 108 8.15 -9.71 -3.44
CA ALA A 108 9.07 -8.70 -2.92
C ALA A 108 10.00 -8.15 -4.02
N VAL A 109 10.56 -9.02 -4.86
CA VAL A 109 11.41 -8.61 -5.99
C VAL A 109 10.63 -7.75 -6.99
N ILE A 110 9.41 -8.16 -7.36
CA ILE A 110 8.54 -7.39 -8.26
C ILE A 110 8.23 -6.02 -7.64
N ALA A 111 7.89 -5.97 -6.36
CA ALA A 111 7.61 -4.73 -5.65
C ALA A 111 8.82 -3.78 -5.65
N VAL A 112 10.04 -4.30 -5.42
CA VAL A 112 11.27 -3.52 -5.48
C VAL A 112 11.53 -2.97 -6.89
N ILE A 113 11.29 -3.78 -7.94
CA ILE A 113 11.45 -3.33 -9.33
C ILE A 113 10.49 -2.18 -9.65
N ILE A 114 9.22 -2.29 -9.23
CA ILE A 114 8.22 -1.23 -9.41
C ILE A 114 8.61 0.03 -8.62
N ALA A 115 9.09 -0.13 -7.38
CA ALA A 115 9.48 0.96 -6.51
C ALA A 115 10.75 1.71 -6.97
N ARG A 116 11.52 1.18 -7.93
CA ARG A 116 12.72 1.85 -8.47
C ARG A 116 12.42 3.07 -9.31
N ASN A 117 11.19 3.26 -9.76
CA ASN A 117 10.85 4.45 -10.52
C ASN A 117 10.66 5.65 -9.56
N PRO A 118 11.57 6.66 -9.56
CA PRO A 118 11.51 7.79 -8.64
C PRO A 118 10.33 8.73 -8.93
N ASP A 119 9.78 8.69 -10.14
CA ASP A 119 8.66 9.54 -10.55
C ASP A 119 7.29 8.95 -10.18
N SER A 120 7.27 7.72 -9.67
CA SER A 120 6.03 7.08 -9.25
C SER A 120 5.51 7.70 -7.96
N SER A 121 4.32 8.30 -8.03
CA SER A 121 3.60 8.75 -6.84
C SER A 121 3.04 7.56 -6.08
N VAL A 122 3.36 7.47 -4.79
CA VAL A 122 2.79 6.44 -3.88
C VAL A 122 1.26 6.60 -3.82
N PHE A 123 0.78 7.85 -3.81
CA PHE A 123 -0.64 8.15 -3.83
C PHE A 123 -1.35 7.54 -5.04
N ASN A 124 -0.78 7.67 -6.23
CA ASN A 124 -1.37 7.12 -7.46
C ASN A 124 -1.41 5.58 -7.43
N ILE A 125 -0.33 4.94 -6.96
CA ILE A 125 -0.27 3.47 -6.85
C ILE A 125 -1.33 2.97 -5.85
N VAL A 126 -1.42 3.61 -4.68
CA VAL A 126 -2.38 3.24 -3.65
C VAL A 126 -3.81 3.52 -4.11
N SER A 127 -4.07 4.66 -4.75
CA SER A 127 -5.39 5.00 -5.29
C SER A 127 -5.84 4.00 -6.35
N PHE A 128 -4.95 3.57 -7.23
CA PHE A 128 -5.24 2.54 -8.22
C PHE A 128 -5.60 1.20 -7.57
N ALA A 129 -4.84 0.78 -6.55
CA ALA A 129 -5.12 -0.44 -5.81
C ALA A 129 -6.50 -0.38 -5.10
N TRP A 130 -6.80 0.73 -4.42
CA TRP A 130 -8.09 0.94 -3.76
C TRP A 130 -9.25 1.02 -4.75
N ALA A 131 -9.06 1.66 -5.90
CA ALA A 131 -10.05 1.68 -6.97
C ALA A 131 -10.35 0.25 -7.45
N GLY A 132 -9.30 -0.57 -7.63
CA GLY A 132 -9.43 -1.97 -7.98
C GLY A 132 -10.25 -2.76 -6.95
N PHE A 133 -9.90 -2.66 -5.67
CA PHE A 133 -10.67 -3.31 -4.61
C PHE A 133 -12.13 -2.82 -4.56
N GLY A 134 -12.34 -1.51 -4.65
CA GLY A 134 -13.68 -0.92 -4.65
C GLY A 134 -14.54 -1.38 -5.83
N ALA A 135 -13.98 -1.40 -7.02
CA ALA A 135 -14.70 -1.82 -8.24
C ALA A 135 -15.00 -3.32 -8.26
N VAL A 136 -14.08 -4.15 -7.78
CA VAL A 136 -14.24 -5.62 -7.77
C VAL A 136 -15.19 -6.08 -6.67
N PHE A 137 -14.98 -5.63 -5.44
CA PHE A 137 -15.69 -6.15 -4.27
C PHE A 137 -16.90 -5.31 -3.86
N GLY A 138 -16.87 -3.98 -4.10
CA GLY A 138 -17.95 -3.07 -3.68
C GLY A 138 -19.33 -3.50 -4.18
N PRO A 139 -19.54 -3.64 -5.48
CA PRO A 139 -20.84 -4.07 -6.01
C PRO A 139 -21.27 -5.45 -5.49
N VAL A 140 -20.35 -6.40 -5.43
CA VAL A 140 -20.64 -7.77 -4.98
C VAL A 140 -21.11 -7.79 -3.53
N VAL A 141 -20.43 -7.05 -2.65
CA VAL A 141 -20.82 -6.95 -1.23
C VAL A 141 -22.18 -6.26 -1.08
N LEU A 142 -22.39 -5.15 -1.80
CA LEU A 142 -23.67 -4.44 -1.76
C LEU A 142 -24.84 -5.33 -2.24
N PHE A 143 -24.67 -6.00 -3.35
CA PHE A 143 -25.72 -6.90 -3.86
C PHE A 143 -25.90 -8.13 -2.97
N ALA A 144 -24.85 -8.67 -2.37
CA ALA A 144 -24.97 -9.79 -1.44
C ALA A 144 -25.75 -9.41 -0.18
N LEU A 145 -25.59 -8.18 0.32
CA LEU A 145 -26.27 -7.70 1.52
C LEU A 145 -27.73 -7.28 1.25
N PHE A 146 -27.99 -6.60 0.12
CA PHE A 146 -29.28 -5.95 -0.12
C PHE A 146 -30.17 -6.67 -1.14
N TRP A 147 -29.62 -7.62 -1.94
CA TRP A 147 -30.39 -8.31 -2.98
C TRP A 147 -30.45 -9.81 -2.75
N ARG A 148 -31.61 -10.31 -2.37
CA ARG A 148 -31.85 -11.74 -2.07
C ARG A 148 -31.64 -12.70 -3.26
N ARG A 149 -31.56 -12.20 -4.48
CA ARG A 149 -31.36 -13.01 -5.70
C ARG A 149 -29.92 -13.05 -6.17
N THR A 150 -28.98 -12.51 -5.40
CA THR A 150 -27.57 -12.60 -5.72
C THR A 150 -27.12 -14.06 -5.74
N ASN A 151 -26.54 -14.47 -6.85
CA ASN A 151 -25.98 -15.80 -7.03
C ASN A 151 -24.47 -15.72 -7.33
N TRP A 152 -23.80 -16.84 -7.29
CA TRP A 152 -22.35 -16.89 -7.49
C TRP A 152 -21.94 -16.44 -8.91
N GLN A 153 -22.78 -16.70 -9.92
CA GLN A 153 -22.52 -16.29 -11.31
C GLN A 153 -22.57 -14.77 -11.47
N GLY A 154 -23.55 -14.12 -10.84
CA GLY A 154 -23.66 -12.67 -10.79
C GLY A 154 -22.50 -12.03 -10.03
N ALA A 155 -22.08 -12.63 -8.90
CA ALA A 155 -20.93 -12.18 -8.15
C ALA A 155 -19.65 -12.28 -8.99
N LEU A 156 -19.41 -13.41 -9.65
CA LEU A 156 -18.24 -13.59 -10.52
C LEU A 156 -18.22 -12.60 -11.69
N ALA A 157 -19.38 -12.43 -12.36
CA ALA A 157 -19.49 -11.46 -13.44
C ALA A 157 -19.23 -10.02 -12.97
N GLY A 158 -19.75 -9.65 -11.78
CA GLY A 158 -19.49 -8.36 -11.16
C GLY A 158 -18.02 -8.14 -10.84
N MET A 159 -17.34 -9.13 -10.26
CA MET A 159 -15.90 -9.06 -9.96
C MET A 159 -15.05 -8.92 -11.23
N VAL A 160 -15.34 -9.72 -12.25
CA VAL A 160 -14.59 -9.69 -13.53
C VAL A 160 -14.81 -8.35 -14.23
N SER A 161 -16.07 -7.90 -14.36
CA SER A 161 -16.37 -6.63 -15.00
C SER A 161 -15.78 -5.44 -14.24
N GLY A 162 -15.89 -5.43 -12.91
CA GLY A 162 -15.28 -4.40 -12.06
C GLY A 162 -13.77 -4.37 -12.20
N GLY A 163 -13.11 -5.53 -12.23
CA GLY A 163 -11.66 -5.63 -12.44
C GLY A 163 -11.23 -5.10 -13.82
N VAL A 164 -11.96 -5.45 -14.87
CA VAL A 164 -11.67 -4.94 -16.24
C VAL A 164 -11.83 -3.43 -16.31
N MET A 165 -12.88 -2.86 -15.70
CA MET A 165 -13.16 -1.42 -15.73
C MET A 165 -12.11 -0.56 -15.04
N VAL A 166 -11.27 -1.12 -14.16
CA VAL A 166 -10.17 -0.38 -13.51
C VAL A 166 -9.00 -0.13 -14.47
N PHE A 167 -8.89 -0.93 -15.54
CA PHE A 167 -7.82 -0.81 -16.54
C PHE A 167 -8.25 -0.02 -17.79
N VAL A 168 -9.50 0.37 -17.88
CA VAL A 168 -10.06 1.17 -18.99
C VAL A 168 -10.26 2.61 -18.55
#